data_c41d94d8ef27f27d185653b028a04d89
#
_entry.id   c41d94d8ef27f27d185653b028a04d89
#
_cell.length_a   1.000
_cell.length_b   1.000
_cell.length_c   1.000
_cell.angle_alpha   90.00
_cell.angle_beta   90.00
_cell.angle_gamma   90.00
#
_symmetry.space_group_name_H-M   'P 1'
#
loop_
_entity.id
_entity.type
_entity.pdbx_description
1 polymer ?
#
loop_
_entity_poly.entity_id
_entity_poly.type
_entity_poly.pdbx_seq_one_letter_code
_entity_poly.pdbx_strand_id
1 'polypeptide(L)'
;MKIKTVLALVALAINSTTIMAQETVKQTAGRDQLGEFAPKFAELNDDVLFGEVWSRTDKLGLRDRSLVTLTALISQGITDSSLTYHLQTARQNGITRTEIAEIITHIGFYAGWPKAWAAFRQAKEVWAEDTTGDDAKAAFQREMIFPVGEPNTAYA
;
A
#
# COMPACT_ATOMS: atom_id res chain seq x y z
N MET A 1 -57.86 5.60 44.55
CA MET A 1 -57.09 4.62 43.75
C MET A 1 -56.42 5.40 42.61
N LYS A 2 -55.14 5.66 42.71
CA LYS A 2 -54.39 6.49 41.71
C LYS A 2 -53.59 5.54 40.79
N ILE A 3 -53.96 5.48 39.52
CA ILE A 3 -53.26 4.72 38.51
C ILE A 3 -52.06 5.55 38.05
N LYS A 4 -50.83 5.07 38.32
CA LYS A 4 -49.61 5.68 37.82
C LYS A 4 -49.31 5.13 36.43
N THR A 5 -49.45 5.97 35.42
CA THR A 5 -49.05 5.68 34.04
C THR A 5 -47.53 5.72 33.95
N VAL A 6 -46.89 4.59 33.67
CA VAL A 6 -45.44 4.50 33.37
C VAL A 6 -45.27 4.72 31.88
N LEU A 7 -44.69 5.87 31.50
CA LEU A 7 -44.24 6.11 30.14
C LEU A 7 -42.90 5.39 29.96
N ALA A 8 -42.91 4.37 29.14
CA ALA A 8 -41.67 3.74 28.67
C ALA A 8 -41.12 4.55 27.47
N LEU A 9 -40.01 5.25 27.72
CA LEU A 9 -39.20 5.87 26.66
C LEU A 9 -38.41 4.77 25.94
N VAL A 10 -38.86 4.41 24.75
CA VAL A 10 -38.04 3.60 23.82
C VAL A 10 -37.03 4.53 23.16
N ALA A 11 -35.80 4.49 23.62
CA ALA A 11 -34.68 5.15 22.94
C ALA A 11 -34.35 4.39 21.66
N LEU A 12 -34.75 4.95 20.51
CA LEU A 12 -34.36 4.46 19.20
C LEU A 12 -32.89 4.83 18.98
N ALA A 13 -31.97 3.88 19.18
CA ALA A 13 -30.58 4.03 18.82
C ALA A 13 -30.46 4.09 17.29
N ILE A 14 -30.38 5.29 16.75
CA ILE A 14 -30.03 5.50 15.35
C ILE A 14 -28.56 5.14 15.21
N ASN A 15 -28.27 3.93 14.75
CA ASN A 15 -26.93 3.57 14.27
C ASN A 15 -26.62 4.42 13.03
N SER A 16 -26.00 5.55 13.24
CA SER A 16 -25.40 6.35 12.17
C SER A 16 -24.20 5.57 11.65
N THR A 17 -24.43 4.69 10.69
CA THR A 17 -23.34 4.13 9.89
C THR A 17 -22.78 5.31 9.10
N THR A 18 -21.71 5.91 9.59
CA THR A 18 -20.94 6.90 8.84
C THR A 18 -20.38 6.16 7.63
N ILE A 19 -21.02 6.31 6.48
CA ILE A 19 -20.44 5.89 5.21
C ILE A 19 -19.24 6.81 5.02
N MET A 20 -18.05 6.31 5.39
CA MET A 20 -16.80 6.97 5.06
C MET A 20 -16.73 7.01 3.54
N ALA A 21 -16.79 8.21 2.96
CA ALA A 21 -16.61 8.39 1.54
C ALA A 21 -15.24 7.78 1.18
N GLN A 22 -15.24 6.85 0.23
CA GLN A 22 -14.01 6.23 -0.25
C GLN A 22 -13.12 7.34 -0.82
N GLU A 23 -11.91 7.47 -0.26
CA GLU A 23 -10.95 8.47 -0.72
C GLU A 23 -10.49 8.10 -2.14
N THR A 24 -10.77 9.00 -3.08
CA THR A 24 -10.41 8.80 -4.48
C THR A 24 -8.96 9.22 -4.69
N VAL A 25 -8.14 8.31 -5.17
CA VAL A 25 -6.77 8.61 -5.60
C VAL A 25 -6.83 9.43 -6.89
N LYS A 26 -6.30 10.64 -6.84
CA LYS A 26 -6.25 11.55 -8.01
C LYS A 26 -4.83 11.58 -8.56
N GLN A 27 -4.71 11.45 -9.87
CA GLN A 27 -3.46 11.54 -10.60
C GLN A 27 -3.71 12.29 -11.92
N THR A 28 -2.76 13.11 -12.32
CA THR A 28 -2.80 13.88 -13.58
C THR A 28 -1.54 13.67 -14.43
N ALA A 29 -0.58 12.88 -13.93
CA ALA A 29 0.72 12.70 -14.58
C ALA A 29 0.61 12.15 -16.01
N GLY A 30 -0.40 11.34 -16.31
CA GLY A 30 -0.66 10.85 -17.64
C GLY A 30 -1.00 12.00 -18.59
N ARG A 31 -1.92 12.86 -18.20
CA ARG A 31 -2.31 14.05 -18.99
C ARG A 31 -1.19 15.06 -19.11
N ASP A 32 -0.48 15.31 -18.02
CA ASP A 32 0.59 16.32 -17.97
C ASP A 32 1.77 15.94 -18.87
N GLN A 33 2.11 14.65 -18.95
CA GLN A 33 3.27 14.18 -19.68
C GLN A 33 2.97 13.69 -21.09
N LEU A 34 1.82 13.06 -21.29
CA LEU A 34 1.47 12.34 -22.52
C LEU A 34 0.13 12.76 -23.13
N GLY A 35 -0.60 13.71 -22.53
CA GLY A 35 -1.96 14.05 -22.97
C GLY A 35 -2.07 14.48 -24.42
N GLU A 36 -1.08 15.20 -24.95
CA GLU A 36 -1.04 15.59 -26.35
C GLU A 36 -0.61 14.45 -27.29
N PHE A 37 0.34 13.62 -26.85
CA PHE A 37 0.90 12.55 -27.67
C PHE A 37 0.05 11.27 -27.65
N ALA A 38 -0.44 10.89 -26.47
CA ALA A 38 -1.18 9.66 -26.24
C ALA A 38 -2.40 9.88 -25.33
N PRO A 39 -3.42 10.63 -25.78
CA PRO A 39 -4.53 11.06 -24.92
C PRO A 39 -5.32 9.90 -24.32
N LYS A 40 -5.49 8.82 -25.04
CA LYS A 40 -6.19 7.63 -24.51
C LYS A 40 -5.39 6.89 -23.45
N PHE A 41 -4.07 6.81 -23.59
CA PHE A 41 -3.20 6.26 -22.54
C PHE A 41 -3.26 7.13 -21.27
N ALA A 42 -3.19 8.45 -21.44
CA ALA A 42 -3.27 9.41 -20.34
C ALA A 42 -4.60 9.28 -19.57
N GLU A 43 -5.72 9.18 -20.27
CA GLU A 43 -7.05 8.94 -19.69
C GLU A 43 -7.08 7.63 -18.89
N LEU A 44 -6.60 6.52 -19.48
CA LEU A 44 -6.59 5.21 -18.82
C LEU A 44 -5.68 5.20 -17.58
N ASN A 45 -4.54 5.90 -17.65
CA ASN A 45 -3.64 6.04 -16.50
C ASN A 45 -4.31 6.83 -15.37
N ASP A 46 -4.83 8.01 -15.65
CA ASP A 46 -5.27 8.92 -14.60
C ASP A 46 -6.65 8.52 -14.07
N ASP A 47 -7.60 8.19 -14.93
CA ASP A 47 -8.99 7.96 -14.52
C ASP A 47 -9.23 6.48 -14.14
N VAL A 48 -8.72 5.53 -14.92
CA VAL A 48 -8.99 4.12 -14.68
C VAL A 48 -8.00 3.53 -13.69
N LEU A 49 -6.70 3.60 -13.97
CA LEU A 49 -5.71 3.00 -13.07
C LEU A 49 -5.75 3.66 -11.69
N PHE A 50 -5.60 4.97 -11.62
CA PHE A 50 -5.59 5.66 -10.33
C PHE A 50 -7.00 5.99 -9.82
N GLY A 51 -7.85 6.57 -10.65
CA GLY A 51 -9.19 7.00 -10.26
C GLY A 51 -10.13 5.85 -9.87
N GLU A 52 -10.02 4.70 -10.53
CA GLU A 52 -10.87 3.53 -10.23
C GLU A 52 -10.11 2.44 -9.50
N VAL A 53 -9.01 1.90 -10.06
CA VAL A 53 -8.35 0.70 -9.50
C VAL A 53 -7.65 1.01 -8.18
N TRP A 54 -6.83 2.06 -8.11
CA TRP A 54 -6.15 2.45 -6.88
C TRP A 54 -7.11 2.98 -5.81
N SER A 55 -8.23 3.53 -6.21
CA SER A 55 -9.26 4.06 -5.30
C SER A 55 -10.13 2.98 -4.63
N ARG A 56 -9.97 1.70 -4.99
CA ARG A 56 -10.69 0.58 -4.33
C ARG A 56 -10.04 0.19 -3.00
N THR A 57 -9.90 1.16 -2.12
CA THR A 57 -9.20 1.01 -0.83
C THR A 57 -9.93 0.11 0.16
N ASP A 58 -11.24 -0.10 -0.02
CA ASP A 58 -12.07 -1.05 0.70
C ASP A 58 -11.77 -2.52 0.35
N LYS A 59 -11.15 -2.78 -0.80
CA LYS A 59 -10.76 -4.12 -1.27
C LYS A 59 -9.28 -4.41 -1.01
N LEU A 60 -8.42 -3.44 -1.25
CA LEU A 60 -6.98 -3.54 -1.01
C LEU A 60 -6.45 -2.14 -0.67
N GLY A 61 -5.88 -1.99 0.52
CA GLY A 61 -5.33 -0.72 1.00
C GLY A 61 -4.20 -0.17 0.14
N LEU A 62 -3.99 1.14 0.17
CA LEU A 62 -2.95 1.82 -0.62
C LEU A 62 -1.54 1.30 -0.32
N ARG A 63 -1.30 0.95 0.95
CA ARG A 63 -0.03 0.36 1.38
C ARG A 63 0.24 -0.99 0.69
N ASP A 64 -0.74 -1.87 0.67
CA ASP A 64 -0.60 -3.19 0.06
C ASP A 64 -0.51 -3.09 -1.47
N ARG A 65 -1.23 -2.14 -2.09
CA ARG A 65 -1.09 -1.82 -3.52
C ARG A 65 0.33 -1.38 -3.84
N SER A 66 0.94 -0.55 -2.99
CA SER A 66 2.34 -0.14 -3.15
C SER A 66 3.29 -1.34 -3.08
N LEU A 67 3.08 -2.28 -2.14
CA LEU A 67 3.87 -3.52 -2.05
C LEU A 67 3.78 -4.36 -3.32
N VAL A 68 2.57 -4.58 -3.83
CA VAL A 68 2.33 -5.34 -5.06
C VAL A 68 3.01 -4.67 -6.26
N THR A 69 2.88 -3.34 -6.37
CA THR A 69 3.46 -2.57 -7.47
C THR A 69 4.99 -2.60 -7.42
N LEU A 70 5.59 -2.35 -6.24
CA LEU A 70 7.04 -2.41 -6.07
C LEU A 70 7.58 -3.81 -6.39
N THR A 71 6.91 -4.86 -5.90
CA THR A 71 7.31 -6.24 -6.20
C THR A 71 7.30 -6.50 -7.71
N ALA A 72 6.26 -6.06 -8.41
CA ALA A 72 6.14 -6.23 -9.86
C ALA A 72 7.25 -5.48 -10.61
N LEU A 73 7.50 -4.20 -10.29
CA LEU A 73 8.53 -3.39 -10.95
C LEU A 73 9.94 -3.95 -10.72
N ILE A 74 10.29 -4.24 -9.48
CA ILE A 74 11.62 -4.76 -9.12
C ILE A 74 11.85 -6.12 -9.77
N SER A 75 10.84 -7.01 -9.74
CA SER A 75 10.95 -8.35 -10.35
C SER A 75 11.13 -8.30 -11.86
N GLN A 76 10.57 -7.31 -12.53
CA GLN A 76 10.79 -7.09 -13.96
C GLN A 76 12.11 -6.38 -14.27
N GLY A 77 12.80 -5.82 -13.27
CA GLY A 77 14.03 -5.05 -13.44
C GLY A 77 13.80 -3.61 -13.90
N ILE A 78 12.59 -3.09 -13.70
CA ILE A 78 12.25 -1.68 -13.94
C ILE A 78 12.83 -0.87 -12.80
N THR A 79 13.90 -0.12 -13.07
CA THR A 79 14.68 0.63 -12.07
C THR A 79 14.95 2.07 -12.54
N ASP A 80 14.04 2.62 -13.31
CA ASP A 80 14.03 4.01 -13.77
C ASP A 80 13.21 4.91 -12.83
N SER A 81 12.83 6.08 -13.30
CA SER A 81 12.02 7.04 -12.55
C SER A 81 10.65 6.49 -12.10
N SER A 82 10.13 5.46 -12.80
CA SER A 82 8.88 4.82 -12.39
C SER A 82 9.05 4.12 -11.05
N LEU A 83 10.17 3.44 -10.82
CA LEU A 83 10.45 2.83 -9.51
C LEU A 83 10.59 3.89 -8.43
N THR A 84 11.32 4.97 -8.69
CA THR A 84 11.48 6.08 -7.73
C THR A 84 10.13 6.65 -7.32
N TYR A 85 9.25 6.92 -8.28
CA TYR A 85 7.90 7.41 -8.02
C TYR A 85 7.11 6.45 -7.10
N HIS A 86 7.13 5.15 -7.40
CA HIS A 86 6.41 4.16 -6.59
C HIS A 86 7.05 3.91 -5.22
N LEU A 87 8.36 4.08 -5.06
CA LEU A 87 9.01 4.08 -3.74
C LEU A 87 8.57 5.29 -2.89
N GLN A 88 8.50 6.48 -3.48
CA GLN A 88 7.98 7.67 -2.80
C GLN A 88 6.51 7.49 -2.39
N THR A 89 5.69 6.96 -3.29
CA THR A 89 4.28 6.64 -2.99
C THR A 89 4.17 5.59 -1.88
N ALA A 90 5.01 4.58 -1.88
CA ALA A 90 5.04 3.55 -0.84
C ALA A 90 5.40 4.13 0.55
N ARG A 91 6.37 5.05 0.61
CA ARG A 91 6.71 5.79 1.82
C ARG A 91 5.53 6.62 2.32
N GLN A 92 4.85 7.36 1.43
CA GLN A 92 3.66 8.13 1.77
C GLN A 92 2.51 7.24 2.27
N ASN A 93 2.40 6.03 1.74
CA ASN A 93 1.41 5.04 2.15
C ASN A 93 1.83 4.23 3.40
N GLY A 94 2.86 4.67 4.11
CA GLY A 94 3.26 4.16 5.42
C GLY A 94 4.19 2.94 5.39
N ILE A 95 4.91 2.69 4.28
CA ILE A 95 6.00 1.71 4.28
C ILE A 95 7.23 2.37 4.88
N THR A 96 7.72 1.80 5.97
CA THR A 96 8.87 2.31 6.72
C THR A 96 10.20 1.94 6.05
N ARG A 97 11.27 2.60 6.47
CA ARG A 97 12.64 2.31 6.03
C ARG A 97 13.05 0.85 6.31
N THR A 98 12.73 0.34 7.48
CA THR A 98 13.03 -1.04 7.84
C THR A 98 12.23 -2.02 6.98
N GLU A 99 10.94 -1.75 6.77
CA GLU A 99 10.09 -2.61 5.96
C GLU A 99 10.56 -2.65 4.49
N ILE A 100 10.88 -1.51 3.88
CA ILE A 100 11.35 -1.52 2.48
C ILE A 100 12.68 -2.26 2.33
N ALA A 101 13.56 -2.19 3.32
CA ALA A 101 14.80 -2.95 3.33
C ALA A 101 14.53 -4.46 3.34
N GLU A 102 13.63 -4.93 4.21
CA GLU A 102 13.24 -6.34 4.27
C GLU A 102 12.50 -6.81 3.01
N ILE A 103 11.61 -5.98 2.46
CA ILE A 103 10.88 -6.25 1.22
C ILE A 103 11.85 -6.47 0.06
N ILE A 104 12.79 -5.56 -0.15
CA ILE A 104 13.78 -5.66 -1.25
C ILE A 104 14.70 -6.85 -1.02
N THR A 105 15.12 -7.11 0.23
CA THR A 105 15.91 -8.29 0.58
C THR A 105 15.17 -9.56 0.20
N HIS A 106 13.91 -9.69 0.60
CA HIS A 106 13.07 -10.83 0.27
C HIS A 106 12.91 -11.01 -1.25
N ILE A 107 12.58 -9.93 -1.98
CA ILE A 107 12.47 -9.95 -3.44
C ILE A 107 13.78 -10.43 -4.10
N GLY A 108 14.95 -10.11 -3.53
CA GLY A 108 16.25 -10.51 -4.04
C GLY A 108 16.40 -12.02 -4.22
N PHE A 109 15.80 -12.82 -3.33
CA PHE A 109 15.82 -14.29 -3.42
C PHE A 109 14.91 -14.85 -4.53
N TYR A 110 13.84 -14.14 -4.88
CA TYR A 110 12.88 -14.60 -5.91
C TYR A 110 13.13 -13.99 -7.29
N ALA A 111 13.58 -12.74 -7.34
CA ALA A 111 13.74 -11.99 -8.60
C ALA A 111 15.19 -11.84 -9.05
N GLY A 112 16.15 -12.13 -8.17
CA GLY A 112 17.57 -12.06 -8.44
C GLY A 112 18.27 -10.85 -7.81
N TRP A 113 19.47 -11.12 -7.29
CA TRP A 113 20.27 -10.19 -6.49
C TRP A 113 20.62 -8.87 -7.18
N PRO A 114 20.99 -8.84 -8.50
CA PRO A 114 21.27 -7.58 -9.17
C PRO A 114 20.08 -6.60 -9.20
N LYS A 115 18.85 -7.11 -9.30
CA LYS A 115 17.63 -6.28 -9.28
C LYS A 115 17.40 -5.67 -7.90
N ALA A 116 17.63 -6.45 -6.83
CA ALA A 116 17.57 -5.95 -5.46
C ALA A 116 18.60 -4.83 -5.23
N TRP A 117 19.83 -4.99 -5.68
CA TRP A 117 20.85 -3.93 -5.61
C TRP A 117 20.42 -2.64 -6.33
N ALA A 118 19.83 -2.76 -7.50
CA ALA A 118 19.34 -1.60 -8.25
C ALA A 118 18.21 -0.88 -7.49
N ALA A 119 17.27 -1.65 -6.93
CA ALA A 119 16.18 -1.11 -6.12
C ALA A 119 16.69 -0.45 -4.82
N PHE A 120 17.66 -1.04 -4.14
CA PHE A 120 18.25 -0.47 -2.92
C PHE A 120 18.90 0.90 -3.16
N ARG A 121 19.55 1.12 -4.30
CA ARG A 121 20.13 2.43 -4.61
C ARG A 121 19.08 3.53 -4.58
N GLN A 122 17.91 3.31 -5.16
CA GLN A 122 16.82 4.29 -5.18
C GLN A 122 16.09 4.36 -3.83
N ALA A 123 15.82 3.23 -3.19
CA ALA A 123 15.17 3.20 -1.89
C ALA A 123 15.99 3.97 -0.84
N LYS A 124 17.30 3.82 -0.83
CA LYS A 124 18.21 4.57 0.06
C LYS A 124 18.04 6.08 -0.08
N GLU A 125 17.83 6.60 -1.28
CA GLU A 125 17.61 8.03 -1.52
C GLU A 125 16.24 8.48 -1.01
N VAL A 126 15.19 7.69 -1.26
CA VAL A 126 13.81 8.00 -0.85
C VAL A 126 13.66 8.04 0.68
N TRP A 127 14.34 7.16 1.42
CA TRP A 127 14.32 7.11 2.90
C TRP A 127 15.58 7.69 3.53
N ALA A 128 16.30 8.59 2.87
CA ALA A 128 17.57 9.13 3.38
C ALA A 128 17.43 9.88 4.71
N GLU A 129 16.32 10.57 4.91
CA GLU A 129 16.06 11.38 6.10
C GLU A 129 15.41 10.59 7.25
N ASP A 130 14.94 9.37 6.99
CA ASP A 130 14.26 8.57 8.02
C ASP A 130 15.31 7.96 8.97
N THR A 131 15.16 8.24 10.26
CA THR A 131 16.03 7.68 11.30
C THR A 131 15.58 6.28 11.69
N THR A 132 16.53 5.38 11.98
CA THR A 132 16.28 3.96 12.27
C THR A 132 15.57 3.68 13.61
N GLY A 133 15.31 4.71 14.44
CA GLY A 133 14.82 4.52 15.81
C GLY A 133 13.34 4.20 15.94
N ASP A 134 12.49 4.74 15.07
CA ASP A 134 11.04 4.61 15.20
C ASP A 134 10.48 3.40 14.43
N ASP A 135 11.19 2.90 13.45
CA ASP A 135 10.78 1.79 12.58
C ASP A 135 10.83 0.42 13.27
N ALA A 136 11.73 0.23 14.22
CA ALA A 136 11.90 -1.04 14.92
C ALA A 136 10.66 -1.45 15.73
N LYS A 137 9.88 -0.46 16.21
CA LYS A 137 8.65 -0.72 16.99
C LYS A 137 7.49 -1.20 16.12
N ALA A 138 7.36 -0.68 14.90
CA ALA A 138 6.27 -1.03 13.98
C ALA A 138 6.47 -2.43 13.36
N ALA A 139 7.72 -2.79 13.05
CA ALA A 139 8.06 -4.08 12.44
C ALA A 139 7.89 -5.27 13.42
N PHE A 140 8.15 -5.06 14.71
CA PHE A 140 8.10 -6.12 15.72
C PHE A 140 6.67 -6.49 16.17
N GLN A 141 5.65 -5.69 15.85
CA GLN A 141 4.26 -5.93 16.26
C GLN A 141 3.46 -6.78 15.28
N ARG A 142 4.05 -7.22 14.16
CA ARG A 142 3.39 -8.15 13.25
C ARG A 142 3.73 -9.57 13.64
N GLU A 143 2.76 -10.23 14.26
CA GLU A 143 2.78 -11.67 14.46
C GLU A 143 3.12 -12.40 13.14
N MET A 144 4.12 -13.28 13.20
CA MET A 144 4.42 -14.20 12.10
C MET A 144 3.19 -15.08 11.84
N ILE A 145 2.61 -14.94 10.66
CA ILE A 145 1.41 -15.69 10.24
C ILE A 145 1.75 -17.18 9.95
N PHE A 146 3.03 -17.53 9.89
CA PHE A 146 3.42 -18.92 9.69
C PHE A 146 3.55 -19.64 11.03
N PRO A 147 2.81 -20.74 11.25
CA PRO A 147 3.06 -21.57 12.42
C PRO A 147 4.49 -22.12 12.35
N VAL A 148 5.32 -21.70 13.30
CA VAL A 148 6.66 -22.28 13.48
C VAL A 148 6.46 -23.66 14.09
N GLY A 149 6.62 -24.73 13.33
CA GLY A 149 6.55 -26.03 13.98
C GLY A 149 6.53 -27.29 13.13
N GLU A 150 6.14 -27.23 11.87
CA GLU A 150 6.15 -28.42 11.02
C GLU A 150 7.04 -28.21 9.80
N PRO A 151 8.04 -29.07 9.55
CA PRO A 151 8.80 -29.03 8.32
C PRO A 151 7.84 -29.25 7.14
N ASN A 152 7.83 -28.33 6.19
CA ASN A 152 7.04 -28.49 4.98
C ASN A 152 7.65 -29.62 4.14
N THR A 153 7.11 -30.84 4.27
CA THR A 153 7.53 -32.01 3.49
C THR A 153 7.06 -31.99 2.04
N ALA A 154 6.41 -30.93 1.58
CA ALA A 154 5.92 -30.83 0.21
C ALA A 154 7.03 -30.61 -0.83
N TYR A 155 8.28 -30.39 -0.40
CA TYR A 155 9.45 -30.20 -1.26
C TYR A 155 10.59 -31.23 -1.02
N ALA A 156 10.27 -32.35 -0.36
CA ALA A 156 11.20 -33.45 -0.20
C ALA A 156 11.01 -34.52 -1.28
#